data_109dc33864695b3e098d78a9aa2d4288
#
_entry.id   109dc33864695b3e098d78a9aa2d4288
#
_cell.length_a   1.000
_cell.length_b   1.000
_cell.length_c   1.000
_cell.angle_alpha   90.00
_cell.angle_beta   90.00
_cell.angle_gamma   90.00
#
_symmetry.space_group_name_H-M   'P 1'
#
loop_
_entity.id
_entity.type
_entity.pdbx_description
1 polymer ?
#
loop_
_entity_poly.entity_id
_entity_poly.type
_entity_poly.pdbx_seq_one_letter_code
_entity_poly.pdbx_strand_id
1 'polypeptide(L)'
;TQNDTRLRLRLDPALPESFAVAASQPEPPGWGMPNVTDIAKPPARIPGRVIVVLDPGHGGIDPGAERDGQTEAALVLRFAREFKELLLRDGRFQVVMTRESDVFVPLETRISIARAADADLFLSLHADALSEGEAVGATVYSLSEDASDEASATLAQRHDRDDLLSGVDLTAQD
;
A
#
# COMPACT_ATOMS: atom_id res chain seq x y z
N THR A 1 14.66 -10.00 24.79
CA THR A 1 13.55 -9.26 25.43
C THR A 1 12.62 -8.82 24.33
N GLN A 2 11.50 -9.56 24.19
CA GLN A 2 10.41 -9.19 23.28
C GLN A 2 9.88 -7.81 23.70
N ASN A 3 10.01 -6.82 22.82
CA ASN A 3 9.32 -5.55 22.98
C ASN A 3 7.87 -5.79 22.55
N ASP A 4 7.02 -6.15 23.51
CA ASP A 4 5.59 -6.34 23.32
C ASP A 4 4.95 -4.95 23.22
N THR A 5 4.80 -4.43 22.00
CA THR A 5 4.13 -3.16 21.75
C THR A 5 2.63 -3.38 21.92
N ARG A 6 2.07 -2.94 23.04
CA ARG A 6 0.62 -3.03 23.32
C ARG A 6 -0.04 -1.70 22.99
N LEU A 7 -0.95 -1.69 22.04
CA LEU A 7 -1.88 -0.61 21.89
C LEU A 7 -2.97 -0.72 22.98
N ARG A 8 -3.06 0.28 23.84
CA ARG A 8 -4.09 0.35 24.87
C ARG A 8 -5.10 1.42 24.49
N LEU A 9 -6.27 1.00 24.03
CA LEU A 9 -7.40 1.89 23.81
C LEU A 9 -8.17 2.08 25.11
N ARG A 10 -8.38 3.34 25.50
CA ARG A 10 -9.23 3.71 26.60
C ARG A 10 -10.46 4.40 26.02
N LEU A 11 -11.62 3.82 26.27
CA LEU A 11 -12.92 4.40 25.94
C LEU A 11 -13.50 5.02 27.20
N ASP A 12 -13.66 6.32 27.21
CA ASP A 12 -14.33 7.01 28.29
C ASP A 12 -15.85 7.11 27.98
N PRO A 13 -16.72 6.91 28.97
CA PRO A 13 -18.16 7.06 28.77
C PRO A 13 -18.50 8.47 28.28
N ALA A 14 -19.28 8.56 27.22
CA ALA A 14 -19.78 9.83 26.69
C ALA A 14 -21.31 9.82 26.64
N LEU A 15 -21.94 10.98 26.82
CA LEU A 15 -23.36 11.11 26.58
C LEU A 15 -23.64 10.94 25.08
N PRO A 16 -24.74 10.27 24.69
CA PRO A 16 -25.07 10.06 23.28
C PRO A 16 -25.06 11.34 22.44
N GLU A 17 -25.53 12.44 23.02
CA GLU A 17 -25.52 13.75 22.36
C GLU A 17 -24.10 14.29 22.12
N SER A 18 -23.23 14.15 23.11
CA SER A 18 -21.82 14.58 22.99
C SER A 18 -21.06 13.75 21.97
N PHE A 19 -21.34 12.43 21.94
CA PHE A 19 -20.78 11.53 20.94
C PHE A 19 -21.25 11.88 19.53
N ALA A 20 -22.56 12.13 19.35
CA ALA A 20 -23.12 12.52 18.05
C ALA A 20 -22.51 13.82 17.52
N VAL A 21 -22.30 14.82 18.40
CA VAL A 21 -21.63 16.07 18.03
C VAL A 21 -20.18 15.84 17.63
N ALA A 22 -19.45 15.03 18.38
CA ALA A 22 -18.06 14.71 18.06
C ALA A 22 -17.92 13.91 16.76
N ALA A 23 -18.83 12.94 16.55
CA ALA A 23 -18.85 12.10 15.34
C ALA A 23 -19.32 12.86 14.08
N SER A 24 -20.01 13.99 14.24
CA SER A 24 -20.43 14.85 13.11
C SER A 24 -19.42 15.92 12.73
N GLN A 25 -18.28 16.00 13.44
CA GLN A 25 -17.24 16.95 13.07
C GLN A 25 -16.57 16.52 11.75
N PRO A 26 -16.17 17.49 10.91
CA PRO A 26 -15.42 17.16 9.71
C PRO A 26 -14.12 16.43 10.07
N GLU A 27 -13.73 15.49 9.24
CA GLU A 27 -12.47 14.77 9.40
C GLU A 27 -11.29 15.73 9.53
N PRO A 28 -10.32 15.43 10.40
CA PRO A 28 -9.10 16.24 10.48
C PRO A 28 -8.41 16.34 9.11
N PRO A 29 -7.74 17.47 8.81
CA PRO A 29 -6.99 17.61 7.58
C PRO A 29 -5.99 16.45 7.41
N GLY A 30 -6.04 15.77 6.27
CA GLY A 30 -5.16 14.64 5.97
C GLY A 30 -5.73 13.25 6.34
N TRP A 31 -6.92 13.17 6.92
CA TRP A 31 -7.61 11.90 7.23
C TRP A 31 -8.57 11.46 6.12
N GLY A 32 -8.91 12.38 5.21
CA GLY A 32 -9.77 12.03 4.09
C GLY A 32 -9.11 10.98 3.20
N MET A 33 -9.80 9.87 2.95
CA MET A 33 -9.39 8.93 1.92
C MET A 33 -9.35 9.68 0.58
N PRO A 34 -8.30 9.52 -0.23
CA PRO A 34 -8.31 10.08 -1.57
C PRO A 34 -9.53 9.53 -2.31
N ASN A 35 -10.40 10.42 -2.78
CA ASN A 35 -11.54 10.01 -3.56
C ASN A 35 -11.06 9.27 -4.80
N VAL A 36 -11.73 8.16 -5.15
CA VAL A 36 -11.45 7.41 -6.39
C VAL A 36 -11.52 8.33 -7.63
N THR A 37 -12.28 9.44 -7.52
CA THR A 37 -12.35 10.50 -8.56
C THR A 37 -11.08 11.34 -8.68
N ASP A 38 -10.20 11.34 -7.67
CA ASP A 38 -8.94 12.07 -7.68
C ASP A 38 -7.77 11.26 -8.28
N ILE A 39 -8.06 10.03 -8.73
CA ILE A 39 -7.10 9.24 -9.48
C ILE A 39 -6.80 9.99 -10.78
N ALA A 40 -5.57 10.48 -10.88
CA ALA A 40 -5.12 11.14 -12.09
C ALA A 40 -5.39 10.21 -13.29
N LYS A 41 -6.06 10.76 -14.32
CA LYS A 41 -6.33 9.99 -15.52
C LYS A 41 -5.01 9.42 -16.05
N PRO A 42 -4.91 8.08 -16.15
CA PRO A 42 -3.67 7.49 -16.62
C PRO A 42 -3.36 7.95 -18.04
N PRO A 43 -2.08 7.99 -18.43
CA PRO A 43 -1.70 8.35 -19.78
C PRO A 43 -2.30 7.37 -20.79
N ALA A 44 -2.65 7.86 -21.96
CA ALA A 44 -3.19 7.03 -23.02
C ALA A 44 -2.22 5.88 -23.36
N ARG A 45 -2.78 4.69 -23.61
CA ARG A 45 -1.99 3.50 -23.99
C ARG A 45 -1.21 3.76 -25.28
N ILE A 46 0.09 3.56 -25.24
CA ILE A 46 0.95 3.63 -26.43
C ILE A 46 0.95 2.25 -27.10
N PRO A 47 0.54 2.16 -28.38
CA PRO A 47 0.50 0.87 -29.08
C PRO A 47 1.84 0.15 -29.04
N GLY A 48 1.83 -1.15 -28.74
CA GLY A 48 3.01 -2.01 -28.71
C GLY A 48 3.84 -1.91 -27.42
N ARG A 49 3.42 -1.11 -26.44
CA ARG A 49 4.06 -1.06 -25.13
C ARG A 49 3.26 -1.85 -24.10
N VAL A 50 3.98 -2.49 -23.20
CA VAL A 50 3.44 -3.15 -22.00
C VAL A 50 3.22 -2.10 -20.92
N ILE A 51 2.01 -2.01 -20.38
CA ILE A 51 1.70 -1.11 -19.27
C ILE A 51 2.01 -1.83 -17.97
N VAL A 52 2.98 -1.30 -17.23
CA VAL A 52 3.37 -1.76 -15.90
C VAL A 52 2.90 -0.75 -14.87
N VAL A 53 2.11 -1.20 -13.90
CA VAL A 53 1.81 -0.41 -12.71
C VAL A 53 2.77 -0.83 -11.61
N LEU A 54 3.57 0.12 -11.14
CA LEU A 54 4.43 -0.04 -9.97
C LEU A 54 3.68 0.48 -8.74
N ASP A 55 3.59 -0.36 -7.75
CA ASP A 55 2.91 -0.07 -6.49
C ASP A 55 3.91 -0.08 -5.32
N PRO A 56 4.54 1.07 -5.01
CA PRO A 56 5.36 1.17 -3.81
C PRO A 56 4.44 1.06 -2.58
N GLY A 57 4.57 -0.04 -1.83
CA GLY A 57 3.76 -0.31 -0.64
C GLY A 57 3.85 0.80 0.41
N HIS A 58 2.92 0.82 1.36
CA HIS A 58 2.86 1.79 2.45
C HIS A 58 2.78 3.27 1.98
N GLY A 59 3.11 4.21 2.84
CA GLY A 59 3.19 5.65 2.55
C GLY A 59 2.34 6.52 3.47
N GLY A 60 2.75 7.77 3.66
CA GLY A 60 2.07 8.74 4.51
C GLY A 60 2.00 8.30 5.97
N ILE A 61 0.79 8.01 6.46
CA ILE A 61 0.55 7.56 7.85
C ILE A 61 1.01 6.13 8.12
N ASP A 62 1.28 5.36 7.08
CA ASP A 62 1.77 3.98 7.16
C ASP A 62 3.25 3.94 6.74
N PRO A 63 4.18 3.89 7.68
CA PRO A 63 5.60 3.83 7.38
C PRO A 63 6.07 2.46 6.88
N GLY A 64 5.26 1.39 7.08
CA GLY A 64 5.70 0.02 6.92
C GLY A 64 6.73 -0.39 7.98
N ALA A 65 7.63 -1.30 7.64
CA ALA A 65 8.71 -1.68 8.52
C ALA A 65 9.70 -0.53 8.75
N GLU A 66 10.16 -0.38 10.01
CA GLU A 66 11.11 0.65 10.38
C GLU A 66 12.40 0.02 10.93
N ARG A 67 13.55 0.46 10.39
CA ARG A 67 14.88 0.03 10.86
C ARG A 67 15.91 1.13 10.65
N ASP A 68 16.72 1.39 11.69
CA ASP A 68 17.86 2.33 11.63
C ASP A 68 17.48 3.74 11.12
N GLY A 69 16.27 4.21 11.47
CA GLY A 69 15.76 5.51 11.04
C GLY A 69 15.31 5.57 9.58
N GLN A 70 15.21 4.43 8.91
CA GLN A 70 14.63 4.29 7.57
C GLN A 70 13.26 3.60 7.67
N THR A 71 12.32 4.03 6.83
CA THR A 71 11.01 3.41 6.69
C THR A 71 10.94 2.60 5.39
N GLU A 72 10.19 1.52 5.41
CA GLU A 72 9.90 0.75 4.21
C GLU A 72 9.28 1.63 3.13
N ALA A 73 8.29 2.46 3.49
CA ALA A 73 7.61 3.39 2.58
C ALA A 73 8.58 4.27 1.77
N ALA A 74 9.60 4.84 2.43
CA ALA A 74 10.59 5.68 1.78
C ALA A 74 11.52 4.86 0.86
N LEU A 75 11.92 3.66 1.32
CA LEU A 75 12.81 2.79 0.60
C LEU A 75 12.19 2.27 -0.70
N VAL A 76 10.97 1.73 -0.62
CA VAL A 76 10.27 1.17 -1.80
C VAL A 76 9.85 2.27 -2.77
N LEU A 77 9.52 3.49 -2.30
CA LEU A 77 9.25 4.62 -3.19
C LEU A 77 10.48 5.02 -3.99
N ARG A 78 11.66 5.07 -3.36
CA ARG A 78 12.92 5.35 -4.05
C ARG A 78 13.21 4.28 -5.08
N PHE A 79 13.12 3.00 -4.69
CA PHE A 79 13.32 1.88 -5.60
C PHE A 79 12.37 1.92 -6.79
N ALA A 80 11.07 2.16 -6.54
CA ALA A 80 10.07 2.23 -7.61
C ALA A 80 10.37 3.34 -8.63
N ARG A 81 10.86 4.50 -8.18
CA ARG A 81 11.27 5.59 -9.08
C ARG A 81 12.46 5.21 -9.95
N GLU A 82 13.48 4.60 -9.35
CA GLU A 82 14.65 4.11 -10.10
C GLU A 82 14.25 3.02 -11.10
N PHE A 83 13.39 2.11 -10.69
CA PHE A 83 12.88 1.04 -11.55
C PHE A 83 12.00 1.57 -12.69
N LYS A 84 11.13 2.56 -12.42
CA LYS A 84 10.39 3.29 -13.46
C LYS A 84 11.32 3.84 -14.53
N GLU A 85 12.41 4.51 -14.12
CA GLU A 85 13.39 5.06 -15.05
C GLU A 85 14.06 3.98 -15.92
N LEU A 86 14.38 2.83 -15.35
CA LEU A 86 14.94 1.70 -16.10
C LEU A 86 13.96 1.16 -17.15
N LEU A 87 12.70 0.95 -16.74
CA LEU A 87 11.66 0.47 -17.65
C LEU A 87 11.37 1.45 -18.79
N LEU A 88 11.34 2.76 -18.49
CA LEU A 88 11.14 3.79 -19.51
C LEU A 88 12.28 3.87 -20.52
N ARG A 89 13.53 3.68 -20.07
CA ARG A 89 14.73 3.66 -20.96
C ARG A 89 14.73 2.46 -21.89
N ASP A 90 14.18 1.33 -21.48
CA ASP A 90 14.04 0.15 -22.35
C ASP A 90 13.14 0.41 -23.57
N GLY A 91 12.17 1.31 -23.43
CA GLY A 91 11.27 1.76 -24.49
C GLY A 91 10.09 0.81 -24.80
N ARG A 92 10.10 -0.41 -24.28
CA ARG A 92 9.00 -1.39 -24.43
C ARG A 92 7.86 -1.18 -23.46
N PHE A 93 8.10 -0.38 -22.41
CA PHE A 93 7.19 -0.22 -21.29
C PHE A 93 6.59 1.17 -21.22
N GLN A 94 5.38 1.24 -20.72
CA GLN A 94 4.71 2.42 -20.21
C GLN A 94 4.49 2.17 -18.72
N VAL A 95 4.84 3.14 -17.87
CA VAL A 95 4.84 2.93 -16.43
C VAL A 95 3.91 3.93 -15.75
N VAL A 96 3.05 3.42 -14.88
CA VAL A 96 2.21 4.18 -13.96
C VAL A 96 2.63 3.82 -12.55
N MET A 97 2.61 4.76 -11.62
CA MET A 97 2.85 4.49 -10.20
C MET A 97 1.58 4.75 -9.40
N THR A 98 1.32 3.93 -8.39
CA THR A 98 0.16 4.13 -7.50
C THR A 98 0.36 5.35 -6.59
N ARG A 99 1.61 5.69 -6.27
CA ARG A 99 2.01 6.93 -5.60
C ARG A 99 3.37 7.40 -6.10
N GLU A 100 3.53 8.70 -6.22
CA GLU A 100 4.80 9.33 -6.61
C GLU A 100 5.44 10.15 -5.48
N SER A 101 4.75 10.25 -4.34
CA SER A 101 5.21 10.92 -3.12
C SER A 101 4.93 10.08 -1.90
N ASP A 102 5.36 10.55 -0.73
CA ASP A 102 5.06 9.91 0.54
C ASP A 102 3.64 10.27 0.98
N VAL A 103 2.68 9.56 0.41
CA VAL A 103 1.25 9.67 0.71
C VAL A 103 0.66 8.28 0.93
N PHE A 104 -0.34 8.22 1.79
CA PHE A 104 -1.10 6.99 1.98
C PHE A 104 -2.05 6.76 0.81
N VAL A 105 -2.04 5.56 0.25
CA VAL A 105 -2.98 5.13 -0.80
C VAL A 105 -3.61 3.82 -0.36
N PRO A 106 -4.93 3.79 -0.14
CA PRO A 106 -5.65 2.56 0.22
C PRO A 106 -5.48 1.46 -0.84
N LEU A 107 -5.51 0.19 -0.42
CA LEU A 107 -5.29 -0.95 -1.33
C LEU A 107 -6.29 -0.98 -2.49
N GLU A 108 -7.57 -0.76 -2.23
CA GLU A 108 -8.59 -0.69 -3.28
C GLU A 108 -8.30 0.40 -4.32
N THR A 109 -7.77 1.54 -3.85
CA THR A 109 -7.37 2.64 -4.73
C THR A 109 -6.20 2.23 -5.60
N ARG A 110 -5.22 1.47 -5.09
CA ARG A 110 -4.07 0.95 -5.85
C ARG A 110 -4.53 0.06 -7.00
N ILE A 111 -5.44 -0.86 -6.70
CA ILE A 111 -6.04 -1.74 -7.72
C ILE A 111 -6.88 -0.94 -8.73
N SER A 112 -7.62 0.07 -8.27
CA SER A 112 -8.40 0.94 -9.13
C SER A 112 -7.52 1.74 -10.10
N ILE A 113 -6.36 2.21 -9.66
CA ILE A 113 -5.34 2.85 -10.52
C ILE A 113 -4.86 1.88 -11.61
N ALA A 114 -4.57 0.64 -11.23
CA ALA A 114 -4.12 -0.37 -12.18
C ALA A 114 -5.19 -0.69 -13.24
N ARG A 115 -6.44 -0.85 -12.81
CA ARG A 115 -7.58 -1.07 -13.72
C ARG A 115 -7.83 0.13 -14.63
N ALA A 116 -7.78 1.33 -14.09
CA ALA A 116 -7.95 2.55 -14.88
C ALA A 116 -6.84 2.74 -15.92
N ALA A 117 -5.63 2.27 -15.62
CA ALA A 117 -4.50 2.29 -16.54
C ALA A 117 -4.57 1.18 -17.61
N ASP A 118 -5.51 0.25 -17.53
CA ASP A 118 -5.55 -0.96 -18.37
C ASP A 118 -4.20 -1.71 -18.31
N ALA A 119 -3.73 -1.94 -17.08
CA ALA A 119 -2.41 -2.49 -16.81
C ALA A 119 -2.27 -3.93 -17.31
N ASP A 120 -1.16 -4.21 -18.00
CA ASP A 120 -0.79 -5.58 -18.37
C ASP A 120 -0.08 -6.30 -17.21
N LEU A 121 0.57 -5.53 -16.30
CA LEU A 121 1.24 -6.03 -15.11
C LEU A 121 1.08 -5.05 -13.96
N PHE A 122 0.66 -5.56 -12.81
CA PHE A 122 0.69 -4.87 -11.52
C PHE A 122 1.79 -5.48 -10.65
N LEU A 123 2.71 -4.65 -10.16
CA LEU A 123 3.84 -5.08 -9.38
C LEU A 123 3.90 -4.27 -8.08
N SER A 124 3.54 -4.92 -6.97
CA SER A 124 3.68 -4.35 -5.64
C SER A 124 5.08 -4.58 -5.09
N LEU A 125 5.63 -3.54 -4.47
CA LEU A 125 7.01 -3.49 -4.00
C LEU A 125 7.02 -3.30 -2.50
N HIS A 126 7.63 -4.25 -1.80
CA HIS A 126 7.79 -4.27 -0.35
C HIS A 126 9.24 -4.53 0.05
N ALA A 127 9.60 -4.14 1.25
CA ALA A 127 10.90 -4.34 1.85
C ALA A 127 10.75 -4.76 3.33
N ASP A 128 10.23 -5.95 3.53
CA ASP A 128 9.99 -6.52 4.87
C ASP A 128 11.27 -6.54 5.71
N ALA A 129 11.17 -6.10 6.95
CA ALA A 129 12.23 -6.28 7.94
C ALA A 129 12.05 -7.62 8.65
N LEU A 130 13.10 -8.42 8.67
CA LEU A 130 13.15 -9.60 9.53
C LEU A 130 13.38 -9.16 10.97
N SER A 131 12.67 -9.82 11.92
CA SER A 131 12.87 -9.59 13.35
C SER A 131 14.27 -10.01 13.83
N GLU A 132 14.87 -11.00 13.16
CA GLU A 132 16.22 -11.50 13.42
C GLU A 132 16.91 -11.87 12.11
N GLY A 133 18.20 -11.59 12.00
CA GLY A 133 19.02 -11.93 10.84
C GLY A 133 19.07 -10.84 9.76
N GLU A 134 19.68 -11.19 8.63
CA GLU A 134 19.78 -10.33 7.46
C GLU A 134 18.92 -10.92 6.33
N ALA A 135 17.99 -10.12 5.79
CA ALA A 135 17.30 -10.46 4.56
C ALA A 135 18.24 -10.22 3.38
N VAL A 136 18.51 -11.25 2.60
CA VAL A 136 19.39 -11.17 1.42
C VAL A 136 18.62 -11.61 0.19
N GLY A 137 18.71 -10.82 -0.87
CA GLY A 137 18.10 -11.11 -2.15
C GLY A 137 16.69 -10.53 -2.30
N ALA A 138 15.95 -11.06 -3.26
CA ALA A 138 14.58 -10.69 -3.54
C ALA A 138 13.73 -11.95 -3.75
N THR A 139 12.49 -11.91 -3.25
CA THR A 139 11.49 -12.95 -3.49
C THR A 139 10.37 -12.36 -4.33
N VAL A 140 9.93 -13.09 -5.34
CA VAL A 140 8.81 -12.71 -6.19
C VAL A 140 7.65 -13.66 -5.90
N TYR A 141 6.51 -13.09 -5.52
CA TYR A 141 5.26 -13.81 -5.33
C TYR A 141 4.34 -13.54 -6.52
N SER A 142 3.66 -14.55 -7.00
CA SER A 142 2.62 -14.42 -8.02
C SER A 142 1.28 -14.88 -7.46
N LEU A 143 0.20 -14.31 -7.98
CA LEU A 143 -1.15 -14.74 -7.59
C LEU A 143 -1.37 -16.21 -7.94
N SER A 144 -1.93 -16.95 -6.98
CA SER A 144 -2.41 -18.31 -7.12
C SER A 144 -3.64 -18.52 -6.24
N GLU A 145 -4.44 -19.56 -6.49
CA GLU A 145 -5.61 -19.87 -5.66
C GLU A 145 -5.22 -20.28 -4.23
N ASP A 146 -4.06 -20.92 -4.08
CA ASP A 146 -3.53 -21.33 -2.79
C ASP A 146 -2.11 -20.75 -2.58
N ALA A 147 -1.77 -20.46 -1.33
CA ALA A 147 -0.40 -20.09 -0.97
C ALA A 147 0.57 -21.25 -1.22
N SER A 148 1.67 -20.98 -1.91
CA SER A 148 2.65 -22.01 -2.27
C SER A 148 3.44 -22.54 -1.07
N ASP A 149 3.54 -21.74 0.00
CA ASP A 149 4.29 -22.05 1.21
C ASP A 149 3.82 -21.18 2.40
N GLU A 150 4.33 -21.50 3.61
CA GLU A 150 3.99 -20.79 4.84
C GLU A 150 4.43 -19.31 4.83
N ALA A 151 5.52 -18.99 4.13
CA ALA A 151 6.00 -17.61 4.01
C ALA A 151 5.01 -16.76 3.18
N SER A 152 4.50 -17.30 2.07
CA SER A 152 3.48 -16.66 1.25
C SER A 152 2.18 -16.45 2.01
N ALA A 153 1.74 -17.45 2.81
CA ALA A 153 0.56 -17.32 3.66
C ALA A 153 0.74 -16.25 4.75
N THR A 154 1.93 -16.19 5.37
CA THR A 154 2.25 -15.19 6.38
C THR A 154 2.29 -13.79 5.80
N LEU A 155 2.82 -13.62 4.59
CA LEU A 155 2.84 -12.35 3.88
C LEU A 155 1.41 -11.87 3.59
N ALA A 156 0.55 -12.72 3.06
CA ALA A 156 -0.86 -12.40 2.82
C ALA A 156 -1.55 -11.93 4.10
N GLN A 157 -1.35 -12.63 5.24
CA GLN A 157 -1.93 -12.24 6.52
C GLN A 157 -1.40 -10.89 7.06
N ARG A 158 -0.18 -10.49 6.71
CA ARG A 158 0.34 -9.17 7.08
C ARG A 158 -0.35 -8.08 6.29
N HIS A 159 -0.49 -8.26 4.99
CA HIS A 159 -1.19 -7.33 4.12
C HIS A 159 -2.66 -7.16 4.55
N ASP A 160 -3.37 -8.25 4.87
CA ASP A 160 -4.74 -8.19 5.39
C ASP A 160 -4.85 -7.39 6.70
N ARG A 161 -3.82 -7.44 7.56
CA ARG A 161 -3.80 -6.64 8.81
C ARG A 161 -3.55 -5.17 8.57
N ASP A 162 -2.72 -4.84 7.60
CA ASP A 162 -2.43 -3.44 7.23
C ASP A 162 -3.71 -2.79 6.67
N ASP A 163 -4.53 -3.57 5.95
CA ASP A 163 -5.85 -3.15 5.47
C ASP A 163 -6.83 -2.85 6.61
N LEU A 164 -6.87 -3.69 7.64
CA LEU A 164 -7.72 -3.46 8.80
C LEU A 164 -7.34 -2.17 9.53
N LEU A 165 -6.05 -1.84 9.59
CA LEU A 165 -5.56 -0.60 10.18
C LEU A 165 -5.93 0.63 9.34
N SER A 166 -6.06 0.47 8.03
CA SER A 166 -6.49 1.53 7.12
C SER A 166 -8.00 1.75 7.07
N GLY A 167 -8.78 0.97 7.85
CA GLY A 167 -10.23 1.11 7.96
C GLY A 167 -11.01 0.51 6.79
N VAL A 168 -10.39 -0.36 6.01
CA VAL A 168 -11.07 -1.11 4.96
C VAL A 168 -11.95 -2.20 5.59
N ASP A 169 -13.24 -2.17 5.31
CA ASP A 169 -14.17 -3.21 5.74
C ASP A 169 -14.09 -4.41 4.79
N LEU A 170 -13.31 -5.42 5.17
CA LEU A 170 -13.15 -6.65 4.40
C LEU A 170 -14.39 -7.55 4.39
N THR A 171 -15.44 -7.22 5.17
CA THR A 171 -16.67 -8.01 5.24
C THR A 171 -17.68 -7.66 4.14
N ALA A 172 -17.41 -6.65 3.33
CA ALA A 172 -18.31 -6.15 2.28
C ALA A 172 -18.07 -6.76 0.89
N GLN A 173 -17.30 -7.83 0.78
CA GLN A 173 -17.09 -8.54 -0.50
C GLN A 173 -18.02 -9.78 -0.55
N ASP A 174 -19.21 -9.58 -1.08
CA ASP A 174 -20.05 -10.62 -1.71
C ASP A 174 -20.07 -10.40 -3.23
#